data_1d54486990f7bf69ae8d3f88155a9cc4
#
_entry.id   1d54486990f7bf69ae8d3f88155a9cc4
#
_cell.length_a   1.000
_cell.length_b   1.000
_cell.length_c   1.000
_cell.angle_alpha   90.00
_cell.angle_beta   90.00
_cell.angle_gamma   90.00
#
_symmetry.space_group_name_H-M   'P 1'
#
loop_
_entity.id
_entity.type
_entity.pdbx_description
1 polymer ?
#
loop_
_entity_poly.entity_id
_entity_poly.type
_entity_poly.pdbx_seq_one_letter_code
_entity_poly.pdbx_strand_id
1 'polypeptide(L)'
;QYDYAEYNDPSPFSRVGPGPEYIIKPEVSHYGGNAGVTPSGETVTTGVKSFSKDGKMATGVGTSFSTPRVTALAAGIQQELSEEFDPLLIKALITHSASYPKEMTVPVTERAKQVGFGIPKNVPDIIYNSPYEATLILRDSLAKGDKIDIMDFPMPQCLLKDGYYTGQIIATLVYD
;
A
#
# COMPACT_ATOMS: atom_id res chain seq x y z
N GLN A 1 -12.75 23.17 14.50
CA GLN A 1 -11.99 22.80 13.31
C GLN A 1 -12.85 21.91 12.43
N TYR A 2 -12.91 22.22 11.15
CA TYR A 2 -13.54 21.38 10.13
C TYR A 2 -12.44 20.90 9.21
N ASP A 3 -12.23 19.59 9.17
CA ASP A 3 -11.23 18.96 8.29
C ASP A 3 -11.79 18.85 6.87
N TYR A 4 -10.94 19.01 5.87
CA TYR A 4 -11.33 18.88 4.46
C TYR A 4 -11.45 17.42 4.00
N ALA A 5 -10.80 16.51 4.71
CA ALA A 5 -10.94 15.08 4.49
C ALA A 5 -11.28 14.41 5.82
N GLU A 6 -12.14 13.40 5.77
CA GLU A 6 -12.44 12.55 6.92
C GLU A 6 -11.22 11.67 7.29
N TYR A 7 -11.27 11.07 8.46
CA TYR A 7 -10.21 10.16 8.91
C TYR A 7 -10.06 8.98 7.94
N ASN A 8 -8.82 8.69 7.54
CA ASN A 8 -8.47 7.67 6.54
C ASN A 8 -8.93 7.94 5.10
N ASP A 9 -9.52 9.07 4.81
CA ASP A 9 -9.80 9.48 3.43
C ASP A 9 -8.60 10.20 2.79
N PRO A 10 -8.56 10.29 1.45
CA PRO A 10 -7.52 11.00 0.74
C PRO A 10 -7.45 12.47 1.16
N SER A 11 -6.24 12.94 1.47
CA SER A 11 -6.02 14.34 1.78
C SER A 11 -6.41 15.25 0.61
N PRO A 12 -6.88 16.48 0.86
CA PRO A 12 -7.41 17.37 -0.19
C PRO A 12 -6.36 17.78 -1.24
N PHE A 13 -5.08 17.61 -0.94
CA PHE A 13 -3.96 17.86 -1.85
C PHE A 13 -3.53 16.63 -2.67
N SER A 14 -4.13 15.46 -2.43
CA SER A 14 -3.81 14.24 -3.17
C SER A 14 -4.30 14.33 -4.62
N ARG A 15 -3.48 13.83 -5.54
CA ARG A 15 -3.89 13.72 -6.94
C ARG A 15 -4.71 12.46 -7.15
N VAL A 16 -5.66 12.56 -8.10
CA VAL A 16 -6.57 11.47 -8.46
C VAL A 16 -6.11 10.88 -9.79
N GLY A 17 -6.03 9.55 -9.86
CA GLY A 17 -5.76 8.81 -11.08
C GLY A 17 -6.97 8.70 -12.01
N PRO A 18 -6.91 7.88 -13.05
CA PRO A 18 -5.82 6.95 -13.37
C PRO A 18 -4.58 7.68 -13.93
N GLY A 19 -3.48 6.94 -14.04
CA GLY A 19 -2.33 7.39 -14.83
C GLY A 19 -2.56 7.23 -16.34
N PRO A 20 -1.54 7.56 -17.18
CA PRO A 20 -1.61 7.32 -18.61
C PRO A 20 -1.96 5.87 -18.92
N GLU A 21 -2.70 5.63 -20.03
CA GLU A 21 -3.13 4.30 -20.45
C GLU A 21 -3.92 3.51 -19.39
N TYR A 22 -4.60 4.23 -18.50
CA TYR A 22 -5.41 3.67 -17.40
C TYR A 22 -4.62 2.87 -16.36
N ILE A 23 -3.30 3.01 -16.27
CA ILE A 23 -2.55 2.40 -15.18
C ILE A 23 -3.01 2.95 -13.84
N ILE A 24 -3.00 2.08 -12.81
CA ILE A 24 -3.40 2.47 -11.46
C ILE A 24 -2.36 3.43 -10.89
N LYS A 25 -2.79 4.66 -10.64
CA LYS A 25 -2.05 5.71 -9.95
C LYS A 25 -3.00 6.51 -9.04
N PRO A 26 -2.59 6.81 -7.81
CA PRO A 26 -1.38 6.30 -7.15
C PRO A 26 -1.39 4.77 -7.05
N GLU A 27 -0.23 4.13 -6.92
CA GLU A 27 -0.17 2.67 -6.74
C GLU A 27 -0.55 2.29 -5.30
N VAL A 28 0.00 3.00 -4.33
CA VAL A 28 -0.33 2.86 -2.91
C VAL A 28 -0.44 4.22 -2.25
N SER A 29 -0.98 4.27 -1.05
CA SER A 29 -1.13 5.47 -0.24
C SER A 29 -0.43 5.33 1.10
N HIS A 30 -0.12 6.44 1.73
CA HIS A 30 0.35 6.49 3.11
C HIS A 30 -0.01 7.84 3.74
N TYR A 31 0.01 7.92 5.06
CA TYR A 31 -0.34 9.14 5.79
C TYR A 31 0.59 10.30 5.44
N GLY A 32 0.04 11.37 4.90
CA GLY A 32 0.72 12.60 4.50
C GLY A 32 0.19 13.87 5.19
N GLY A 33 -0.70 13.68 6.19
CA GLY A 33 -1.37 14.77 6.89
C GLY A 33 -2.66 15.22 6.21
N ASN A 34 -3.32 16.20 6.82
CA ASN A 34 -4.60 16.75 6.37
C ASN A 34 -4.59 18.27 6.44
N ALA A 35 -5.56 18.90 5.81
CA ALA A 35 -5.85 20.32 5.95
C ALA A 35 -7.29 20.50 6.41
N GLY A 36 -7.57 21.63 6.99
CA GLY A 36 -8.90 21.99 7.48
C GLY A 36 -9.03 23.49 7.65
N VAL A 37 -10.17 23.92 8.21
CA VAL A 37 -10.46 25.32 8.46
C VAL A 37 -10.98 25.49 9.90
N THR A 38 -10.55 26.55 10.56
CA THR A 38 -11.10 26.94 11.86
C THR A 38 -12.46 27.60 11.68
N PRO A 39 -13.27 27.73 12.77
CA PRO A 39 -14.50 28.52 12.73
C PRO A 39 -14.29 30.00 12.32
N SER A 40 -13.08 30.55 12.50
CA SER A 40 -12.69 31.89 12.03
C SER A 40 -12.32 31.96 10.55
N GLY A 41 -12.29 30.81 9.84
CA GLY A 41 -11.94 30.75 8.41
C GLY A 41 -10.44 30.64 8.12
N GLU A 42 -9.60 30.43 9.14
CA GLU A 42 -8.16 30.26 8.96
C GLU A 42 -7.85 28.82 8.56
N THR A 43 -6.99 28.63 7.54
CA THR A 43 -6.51 27.31 7.16
C THR A 43 -5.56 26.75 8.22
N VAL A 44 -5.83 25.53 8.66
CA VAL A 44 -4.99 24.76 9.60
C VAL A 44 -4.58 23.46 8.96
N THR A 45 -3.45 22.91 9.40
CA THR A 45 -2.94 21.63 8.92
C THR A 45 -2.66 20.69 10.09
N THR A 46 -3.05 19.43 9.95
CA THR A 46 -2.67 18.32 10.83
C THR A 46 -1.56 17.55 10.14
N GLY A 47 -0.32 17.85 10.50
CA GLY A 47 0.85 17.37 9.79
C GLY A 47 1.47 16.09 10.32
N VAL A 48 2.27 15.48 9.47
CA VAL A 48 3.19 14.41 9.83
C VAL A 48 4.38 15.01 10.59
N LYS A 49 4.77 14.41 11.70
CA LYS A 49 5.97 14.81 12.46
C LYS A 49 7.22 14.59 11.62
N SER A 50 8.07 15.60 11.54
CA SER A 50 9.30 15.63 10.77
C SER A 50 10.33 16.56 11.46
N PHE A 51 11.39 16.91 10.75
CA PHE A 51 12.41 17.85 11.20
C PHE A 51 12.46 19.08 10.31
N SER A 52 12.63 20.24 10.93
CA SER A 52 12.94 21.48 10.21
C SER A 52 14.41 21.49 9.76
N LYS A 53 14.77 22.44 8.90
CA LYS A 53 16.17 22.68 8.49
C LYS A 53 17.15 22.90 9.63
N ASP A 54 16.64 23.33 10.79
CA ASP A 54 17.45 23.60 11.99
C ASP A 54 17.50 22.38 12.94
N GLY A 55 17.04 21.20 12.49
CA GLY A 55 17.04 19.95 13.28
C GLY A 55 15.97 19.89 14.38
N LYS A 56 15.08 20.86 14.46
CA LYS A 56 14.00 20.87 15.43
C LYS A 56 12.79 20.09 14.93
N MET A 57 11.98 19.59 15.86
CA MET A 57 10.70 18.96 15.52
C MET A 57 9.81 19.97 14.79
N ALA A 58 9.26 19.52 13.67
CA ALA A 58 8.31 20.27 12.86
C ALA A 58 7.18 19.34 12.38
N THR A 59 6.12 19.91 11.86
CA THR A 59 5.06 19.17 11.19
C THR A 59 4.94 19.65 9.74
N GLY A 60 4.66 18.73 8.84
CA GLY A 60 4.45 19.04 7.43
C GLY A 60 3.33 18.22 6.84
N VAL A 61 2.72 18.72 5.77
CA VAL A 61 1.64 18.05 5.04
C VAL A 61 2.01 17.93 3.57
N GLY A 62 1.53 16.87 2.93
CA GLY A 62 1.73 16.64 1.51
C GLY A 62 2.15 15.20 1.20
N THR A 63 2.01 14.82 -0.06
CA THR A 63 2.49 13.52 -0.56
C THR A 63 4.01 13.37 -0.42
N SER A 64 4.74 14.49 -0.32
CA SER A 64 6.18 14.52 -0.01
C SER A 64 6.52 13.95 1.38
N PHE A 65 5.54 13.82 2.29
CA PHE A 65 5.70 13.21 3.61
C PHE A 65 5.22 11.75 3.65
N SER A 66 4.33 11.34 2.73
CA SER A 66 3.91 9.95 2.59
C SER A 66 4.91 9.13 1.75
N THR A 67 5.47 9.69 0.69
CA THR A 67 6.42 9.02 -0.20
C THR A 67 7.64 8.44 0.54
N PRO A 68 8.35 9.18 1.42
CA PRO A 68 9.50 8.62 2.15
C PRO A 68 9.13 7.44 3.06
N ARG A 69 7.90 7.37 3.54
CA ARG A 69 7.42 6.23 4.34
C ARG A 69 7.35 4.94 3.50
N VAL A 70 6.81 5.04 2.28
CA VAL A 70 6.79 3.91 1.34
C VAL A 70 8.21 3.54 0.88
N THR A 71 9.08 4.54 0.67
CA THR A 71 10.51 4.30 0.38
C THR A 71 11.21 3.57 1.54
N ALA A 72 10.92 3.93 2.78
CA ALA A 72 11.45 3.25 3.95
C ALA A 72 10.95 1.80 4.06
N LEU A 73 9.67 1.54 3.71
CA LEU A 73 9.16 0.17 3.61
C LEU A 73 9.93 -0.63 2.55
N ALA A 74 10.14 -0.07 1.36
CA ALA A 74 10.91 -0.74 0.30
C ALA A 74 12.33 -1.08 0.74
N ALA A 75 13.02 -0.15 1.39
CA ALA A 75 14.37 -0.37 1.92
C ALA A 75 14.38 -1.43 3.04
N GLY A 76 13.40 -1.42 3.93
CA GLY A 76 13.26 -2.41 4.99
C GLY A 76 12.97 -3.81 4.45
N ILE A 77 12.10 -3.94 3.45
CA ILE A 77 11.83 -5.21 2.76
C ILE A 77 13.13 -5.75 2.13
N GLN A 78 13.87 -4.90 1.42
CA GLN A 78 15.14 -5.29 0.80
C GLN A 78 16.15 -5.78 1.84
N GLN A 79 16.24 -5.11 2.97
CA GLN A 79 17.13 -5.50 4.07
C GLN A 79 16.75 -6.87 4.66
N GLU A 80 15.48 -7.13 4.87
CA GLU A 80 15.00 -8.41 5.44
C GLU A 80 15.13 -9.58 4.47
N LEU A 81 14.89 -9.36 3.18
CA LEU A 81 15.06 -10.41 2.17
C LEU A 81 16.51 -10.84 2.00
N SER A 82 17.47 -9.93 2.21
CA SER A 82 18.93 -10.20 2.10
C SER A 82 19.35 -10.83 0.76
N GLU A 83 18.55 -10.64 -0.28
CA GLU A 83 18.77 -11.12 -1.65
C GLU A 83 19.24 -10.00 -2.57
N GLU A 84 19.57 -10.34 -3.82
CA GLU A 84 19.84 -9.36 -4.86
C GLU A 84 18.62 -8.45 -5.05
N PHE A 85 18.87 -7.17 -5.33
CA PHE A 85 17.81 -6.17 -5.46
C PHE A 85 16.89 -6.50 -6.65
N ASP A 86 15.63 -6.74 -6.35
CA ASP A 86 14.57 -6.99 -7.33
C ASP A 86 13.43 -5.96 -7.15
N PRO A 87 13.36 -4.94 -8.00
CA PRO A 87 12.36 -3.88 -7.88
C PRO A 87 10.92 -4.39 -8.10
N LEU A 88 10.74 -5.42 -8.93
CA LEU A 88 9.42 -6.01 -9.17
C LEU A 88 8.92 -6.79 -7.94
N LEU A 89 9.81 -7.54 -7.28
CA LEU A 89 9.47 -8.25 -6.04
C LEU A 89 9.10 -7.27 -4.93
N ILE A 90 9.89 -6.23 -4.72
CA ILE A 90 9.59 -5.20 -3.70
C ILE A 90 8.25 -4.52 -4.01
N LYS A 91 8.03 -4.15 -5.25
CA LYS A 91 6.75 -3.57 -5.69
C LYS A 91 5.59 -4.52 -5.46
N ALA A 92 5.74 -5.80 -5.79
CA ALA A 92 4.74 -6.84 -5.58
C ALA A 92 4.38 -6.98 -4.10
N LEU A 93 5.37 -7.07 -3.21
CA LEU A 93 5.17 -7.22 -1.77
C LEU A 93 4.46 -6.00 -1.15
N ILE A 94 4.88 -4.79 -1.51
CA ILE A 94 4.25 -3.54 -1.07
C ILE A 94 2.79 -3.51 -1.51
N THR A 95 2.53 -3.78 -2.79
CA THR A 95 1.18 -3.74 -3.37
C THR A 95 0.30 -4.85 -2.79
N HIS A 96 0.84 -6.06 -2.65
CA HIS A 96 0.13 -7.23 -2.11
C HIS A 96 -0.31 -7.02 -0.66
N SER A 97 0.52 -6.36 0.14
CA SER A 97 0.22 -6.08 1.54
C SER A 97 -0.76 -4.91 1.74
N ALA A 98 -0.97 -4.10 0.71
CA ALA A 98 -1.80 -2.91 0.81
C ALA A 98 -3.28 -3.25 0.99
N SER A 99 -3.95 -2.47 1.80
CA SER A 99 -5.38 -2.64 2.07
C SER A 99 -6.07 -1.31 2.31
N TYR A 100 -7.37 -1.27 2.06
CA TYR A 100 -8.16 -0.08 2.36
C TYR A 100 -8.48 0.01 3.86
N PRO A 101 -8.33 1.19 4.47
CA PRO A 101 -8.81 1.43 5.83
C PRO A 101 -10.30 1.12 5.96
N LYS A 102 -10.70 0.51 7.08
CA LYS A 102 -12.10 0.11 7.32
C LYS A 102 -13.07 1.29 7.32
N GLU A 103 -12.62 2.43 7.84
CA GLU A 103 -13.44 3.64 8.04
C GLU A 103 -13.38 4.62 6.85
N MET A 104 -12.79 4.20 5.72
CA MET A 104 -12.70 5.03 4.52
C MET A 104 -14.09 5.27 3.93
N THR A 105 -14.47 6.54 3.73
CA THR A 105 -15.77 6.93 3.17
C THR A 105 -15.79 6.93 1.64
N VAL A 106 -14.62 6.91 0.98
CA VAL A 106 -14.49 6.86 -0.48
C VAL A 106 -15.23 5.63 -1.04
N PRO A 107 -16.15 5.83 -2.00
CA PRO A 107 -16.86 4.74 -2.67
C PRO A 107 -15.90 3.70 -3.26
N VAL A 108 -16.24 2.43 -3.17
CA VAL A 108 -15.39 1.31 -3.62
C VAL A 108 -14.93 1.49 -5.07
N THR A 109 -15.82 2.00 -5.94
CA THR A 109 -15.54 2.24 -7.37
C THR A 109 -14.49 3.33 -7.63
N GLU A 110 -14.25 4.23 -6.65
CA GLU A 110 -13.32 5.35 -6.77
C GLU A 110 -12.01 5.12 -6.02
N ARG A 111 -11.94 4.12 -5.12
CA ARG A 111 -10.77 3.87 -4.27
C ARG A 111 -9.48 3.69 -5.07
N ALA A 112 -9.52 2.87 -6.12
CA ALA A 112 -8.34 2.62 -6.94
C ALA A 112 -7.77 3.89 -7.59
N LYS A 113 -8.62 4.87 -7.95
CA LYS A 113 -8.17 6.15 -8.53
C LYS A 113 -7.61 7.10 -7.47
N GLN A 114 -8.11 7.04 -6.24
CA GLN A 114 -7.76 8.01 -5.20
C GLN A 114 -6.63 7.52 -4.29
N VAL A 115 -6.57 6.23 -3.99
CA VAL A 115 -5.63 5.64 -3.02
C VAL A 115 -4.90 4.40 -3.55
N GLY A 116 -5.10 4.05 -4.81
CA GLY A 116 -4.49 2.86 -5.41
C GLY A 116 -4.96 1.58 -4.74
N PHE A 117 -4.02 0.71 -4.39
CA PHE A 117 -4.30 -0.52 -3.65
C PHE A 117 -4.49 -0.31 -2.14
N GLY A 118 -4.33 0.92 -1.65
CA GLY A 118 -4.50 1.28 -0.25
C GLY A 118 -3.17 1.49 0.49
N ILE A 119 -3.19 1.26 1.80
CA ILE A 119 -2.03 1.48 2.68
C ILE A 119 -1.30 0.16 2.88
N PRO A 120 0.03 0.08 2.55
CA PRO A 120 0.84 -1.10 2.81
C PRO A 120 0.99 -1.40 4.30
N LYS A 121 1.16 -2.68 4.64
CA LYS A 121 1.54 -3.12 6.00
C LYS A 121 2.98 -2.70 6.34
N ASN A 122 3.37 -2.84 7.62
CA ASN A 122 4.77 -2.67 8.04
C ASN A 122 5.64 -3.84 7.54
N VAL A 123 6.96 -3.66 7.50
CA VAL A 123 7.91 -4.66 7.03
C VAL A 123 7.76 -6.02 7.70
N PRO A 124 7.67 -6.15 9.05
CA PRO A 124 7.43 -7.44 9.68
C PRO A 124 6.15 -8.15 9.22
N ASP A 125 5.07 -7.41 9.04
CA ASP A 125 3.78 -7.95 8.61
C ASP A 125 3.75 -8.32 7.11
N ILE A 126 4.72 -7.85 6.34
CA ILE A 126 4.91 -8.20 4.92
C ILE A 126 5.76 -9.47 4.79
N ILE A 127 6.84 -9.58 5.58
CA ILE A 127 7.86 -10.61 5.44
C ILE A 127 7.49 -11.88 6.21
N TYR A 128 6.92 -11.73 7.41
CA TYR A 128 6.63 -12.87 8.28
C TYR A 128 5.18 -13.28 8.19
N ASN A 129 4.95 -14.54 7.85
CA ASN A 129 3.61 -15.11 7.84
C ASN A 129 3.03 -15.18 9.25
N SER A 130 1.73 -14.92 9.36
CA SER A 130 0.96 -15.22 10.57
C SER A 130 0.42 -16.66 10.53
N PRO A 131 -0.10 -17.19 11.65
CA PRO A 131 -0.77 -18.49 11.64
C PRO A 131 -1.99 -18.59 10.69
N TYR A 132 -2.47 -17.45 10.20
CA TYR A 132 -3.69 -17.33 9.36
C TYR A 132 -3.41 -16.82 7.95
N GLU A 133 -2.15 -16.50 7.64
CA GLU A 133 -1.74 -15.97 6.34
C GLU A 133 -0.48 -16.67 5.87
N ALA A 134 -0.44 -17.06 4.60
CA ALA A 134 0.75 -17.57 3.94
C ALA A 134 0.92 -16.86 2.59
N THR A 135 2.10 -16.36 2.32
CA THR A 135 2.45 -15.71 1.07
C THR A 135 3.33 -16.62 0.23
N LEU A 136 2.90 -16.91 -0.98
CA LEU A 136 3.69 -17.61 -1.99
C LEU A 136 4.20 -16.58 -3.01
N ILE A 137 5.50 -16.59 -3.26
CA ILE A 137 6.15 -15.74 -4.25
C ILE A 137 6.55 -16.62 -5.43
N LEU A 138 6.09 -16.26 -6.62
CA LEU A 138 6.47 -16.87 -7.88
C LEU A 138 7.20 -15.84 -8.74
N ARG A 139 8.36 -16.20 -9.25
CA ARG A 139 9.17 -15.32 -10.10
C ARG A 139 9.56 -16.10 -11.32
N ASP A 140 9.18 -15.61 -12.48
CA ASP A 140 9.52 -16.22 -13.77
C ASP A 140 9.45 -15.20 -14.89
N SER A 141 9.96 -15.59 -16.05
CA SER A 141 9.88 -14.83 -17.30
C SER A 141 9.04 -15.60 -18.32
N LEU A 142 8.07 -14.93 -18.91
CA LEU A 142 7.16 -15.49 -19.90
C LEU A 142 7.33 -14.80 -21.24
N ALA A 143 7.49 -15.57 -22.31
CA ALA A 143 7.35 -15.04 -23.65
C ALA A 143 5.87 -14.89 -24.03
N LYS A 144 5.59 -14.06 -25.03
CA LYS A 144 4.21 -13.87 -25.50
C LYS A 144 3.60 -15.20 -25.97
N GLY A 145 2.53 -15.60 -25.32
CA GLY A 145 1.79 -16.85 -25.60
C GLY A 145 2.13 -18.00 -24.66
N ASP A 146 3.14 -17.85 -23.81
CA ASP A 146 3.47 -18.84 -22.79
C ASP A 146 2.52 -18.75 -21.59
N LYS A 147 2.49 -19.81 -20.79
CA LYS A 147 1.72 -19.89 -19.54
C LYS A 147 2.51 -20.62 -18.48
N ILE A 148 2.24 -20.28 -17.22
CA ILE A 148 2.71 -21.04 -16.06
C ILE A 148 1.53 -21.83 -15.50
N ASP A 149 1.65 -23.14 -15.41
CA ASP A 149 0.69 -24.00 -14.74
C ASP A 149 1.31 -24.51 -13.43
N ILE A 150 0.69 -24.19 -12.30
CA ILE A 150 1.12 -24.66 -10.97
C ILE A 150 0.27 -25.89 -10.62
N MET A 151 0.77 -27.09 -10.90
CA MET A 151 0.00 -28.31 -10.77
C MET A 151 -0.20 -28.71 -9.29
N ASP A 152 0.84 -28.55 -8.45
CA ASP A 152 0.80 -28.89 -7.03
C ASP A 152 0.90 -27.61 -6.18
N PHE A 153 -0.17 -26.80 -6.23
CA PHE A 153 -0.20 -25.57 -5.45
C PHE A 153 -0.11 -25.88 -3.94
N PRO A 154 0.88 -25.33 -3.22
CA PRO A 154 1.10 -25.62 -1.81
C PRO A 154 0.01 -24.98 -0.93
N MET A 155 -1.16 -25.59 -0.89
CA MET A 155 -2.28 -25.12 -0.08
C MET A 155 -2.02 -25.34 1.41
N PRO A 156 -2.00 -24.29 2.25
CA PRO A 156 -1.82 -24.43 3.69
C PRO A 156 -2.93 -25.27 4.31
N GLN A 157 -2.56 -26.28 5.11
CA GLN A 157 -3.51 -27.19 5.77
C GLN A 157 -4.47 -26.46 6.71
N CYS A 158 -4.04 -25.36 7.33
CA CYS A 158 -4.87 -24.52 8.20
C CYS A 158 -6.05 -23.85 7.48
N LEU A 159 -6.00 -23.74 6.15
CA LEU A 159 -7.07 -23.19 5.31
C LEU A 159 -8.05 -24.27 4.79
N LEU A 160 -7.82 -25.53 5.12
CA LEU A 160 -8.69 -26.65 4.74
C LEU A 160 -9.53 -27.08 5.93
N LYS A 161 -10.85 -27.19 5.72
CA LYS A 161 -11.79 -27.75 6.68
C LYS A 161 -12.73 -28.69 5.96
N ASP A 162 -12.80 -29.95 6.44
CA ASP A 162 -13.67 -31.00 5.88
C ASP A 162 -13.52 -31.19 4.36
N GLY A 163 -12.27 -31.03 3.86
CA GLY A 163 -11.95 -31.13 2.43
C GLY A 163 -12.30 -29.88 1.60
N TYR A 164 -12.77 -28.81 2.22
CA TYR A 164 -13.10 -27.55 1.57
C TYR A 164 -12.13 -26.44 1.97
N TYR A 165 -11.84 -25.57 1.02
CA TYR A 165 -11.10 -24.34 1.26
C TYR A 165 -11.97 -23.32 2.00
N THR A 166 -11.45 -22.72 3.07
CA THR A 166 -12.21 -21.81 3.95
C THR A 166 -11.53 -20.45 4.13
N GLY A 167 -10.78 -19.98 3.16
CA GLY A 167 -10.04 -18.74 3.25
C GLY A 167 -10.29 -17.79 2.09
N GLN A 168 -9.49 -16.75 2.01
CA GLN A 168 -9.42 -15.80 0.89
C GLN A 168 -8.10 -15.99 0.16
N ILE A 169 -8.13 -16.05 -1.17
CA ILE A 169 -6.95 -16.02 -2.01
C ILE A 169 -6.84 -14.61 -2.59
N ILE A 170 -5.68 -13.99 -2.38
CA ILE A 170 -5.33 -12.70 -2.98
C ILE A 170 -4.19 -12.97 -3.95
N ALA A 171 -4.39 -12.65 -5.22
CA ALA A 171 -3.34 -12.74 -6.24
C ALA A 171 -2.90 -11.33 -6.66
N THR A 172 -1.59 -11.10 -6.67
CA THR A 172 -0.98 -9.85 -7.13
C THR A 172 -0.01 -10.18 -8.25
N LEU A 173 -0.21 -9.59 -9.41
CA LEU A 173 0.68 -9.71 -10.56
C LEU A 173 1.39 -8.37 -10.77
N VAL A 174 2.72 -8.41 -10.83
CA VAL A 174 3.56 -7.28 -11.21
C VAL A 174 4.49 -7.72 -12.34
N TYR A 175 4.60 -6.90 -13.36
CA TYR A 175 5.43 -7.16 -14.55
C TYR A 175 6.00 -5.85 -15.09
N ASP A 176 7.02 -5.90 -15.93
CA ASP A 176 7.63 -4.80 -16.70
C ASP A 176 7.42 -4.98 -18.22
#